data_38862f7fb86dc5e79f6a1808effa4708
#
_entry.id   38862f7fb86dc5e79f6a1808effa4708
#
_cell.length_a   1.000
_cell.length_b   1.000
_cell.length_c   1.000
_cell.angle_alpha   90.00
_cell.angle_beta   90.00
_cell.angle_gamma   90.00
#
_symmetry.space_group_name_H-M   'P 1'
#
loop_
_entity.id
_entity.type
_entity.pdbx_description
1 polymer ?
#
loop_
_entity_poly.entity_id
_entity_poly.type
_entity_poly.pdbx_seq_one_letter_code
_entity_poly.pdbx_strand_id
1 'polypeptide(L)'
;MADSTCQRCGTCCENGGPALHTADRNLVESGRIPLKYLFTIRPGENVRDNVQHRLTRSTADIIKIKGKKGTWACVFFDALSKACTLYADRPLECRVLDCRRPEALESLYTRNRLSRRDLLYSMDKLWELVEDHELHCSLEKVTPLFSRSGDPIDS
;
A
#
# COMPACT_ATOMS: atom_id res chain seq x y z
N MET A 1 -20.96 12.15 6.89
CA MET A 1 -20.30 11.09 6.11
C MET A 1 -20.79 9.76 6.67
N ALA A 2 -21.41 8.92 5.84
CA ALA A 2 -21.91 7.63 6.30
C ALA A 2 -20.69 6.79 6.73
N ASP A 3 -20.62 6.49 8.00
CA ASP A 3 -19.66 5.56 8.57
C ASP A 3 -19.97 4.19 7.94
N SER A 4 -19.15 3.75 6.98
CA SER A 4 -19.35 2.43 6.38
C SER A 4 -19.17 1.41 7.50
N THR A 5 -20.25 0.76 7.86
CA THR A 5 -20.29 -0.20 8.97
C THR A 5 -19.54 -1.46 8.52
N CYS A 6 -18.24 -1.50 8.77
CA CYS A 6 -17.44 -2.71 8.60
C CYS A 6 -18.06 -3.84 9.41
N GLN A 7 -18.45 -4.92 8.74
CA GLN A 7 -19.09 -6.09 9.36
C GLN A 7 -18.09 -6.97 10.15
N ARG A 8 -16.82 -6.59 10.19
CA ARG A 8 -15.74 -7.32 10.86
C ARG A 8 -15.64 -8.80 10.43
N CYS A 9 -15.98 -9.09 9.18
CA CYS A 9 -15.88 -10.46 8.64
C CYS A 9 -14.43 -10.91 8.38
N GLY A 10 -13.49 -9.98 8.31
CA GLY A 10 -12.07 -10.26 8.08
C GLY A 10 -11.66 -10.38 6.61
N THR A 11 -12.57 -10.62 5.68
CA THR A 11 -12.26 -10.95 4.28
C THR A 11 -11.33 -9.94 3.60
N CYS A 12 -11.60 -8.63 3.72
CA CYS A 12 -10.72 -7.62 3.14
C CYS A 12 -9.36 -7.55 3.84
N CYS A 13 -9.31 -7.82 5.15
CA CYS A 13 -8.08 -7.83 5.92
C CYS A 13 -7.20 -9.04 5.60
N GLU A 14 -7.79 -10.18 5.25
CA GLU A 14 -7.08 -11.40 4.83
C GLU A 14 -6.45 -11.25 3.43
N ASN A 15 -7.01 -10.36 2.60
CA ASN A 15 -6.54 -10.12 1.25
C ASN A 15 -5.46 -9.02 1.13
N GLY A 16 -4.96 -8.50 2.23
CA GLY A 16 -3.86 -7.53 2.26
C GLY A 16 -4.20 -6.24 2.99
N GLY A 17 -3.15 -5.44 3.23
CA GLY A 17 -3.30 -4.11 3.79
C GLY A 17 -3.72 -3.08 2.73
N PRO A 18 -4.39 -1.99 3.13
CA PRO A 18 -4.80 -0.91 2.26
C PRO A 18 -3.61 -0.12 1.72
N ALA A 19 -3.82 0.62 0.64
CA ALA A 19 -2.96 1.72 0.28
C ALA A 19 -3.27 2.92 1.19
N LEU A 20 -2.25 3.75 1.42
CA LEU A 20 -2.39 4.97 2.20
C LEU A 20 -2.59 6.18 1.29
N HIS A 21 -3.38 7.10 1.74
CA HIS A 21 -3.69 8.36 1.09
C HIS A 21 -3.12 9.54 1.90
N THR A 22 -3.08 10.72 1.32
CA THR A 22 -2.61 11.93 2.02
C THR A 22 -3.41 12.20 3.30
N ALA A 23 -4.68 11.79 3.35
CA ALA A 23 -5.52 11.85 4.54
C ALA A 23 -5.04 10.93 5.69
N ASP A 24 -4.20 9.94 5.39
CA ASP A 24 -3.67 9.00 6.38
C ASP A 24 -2.28 9.41 6.90
N ARG A 25 -1.72 10.51 6.39
CA ARG A 25 -0.39 10.98 6.73
C ARG A 25 -0.19 11.10 8.24
N ASN A 26 -1.15 11.69 8.94
CA ASN A 26 -1.08 11.86 10.39
C ASN A 26 -1.03 10.52 11.15
N LEU A 27 -1.60 9.45 10.62
CA LEU A 27 -1.51 8.11 11.24
C LEU A 27 -0.07 7.58 11.24
N VAL A 28 0.71 7.92 10.21
CA VAL A 28 2.12 7.56 10.10
C VAL A 28 2.97 8.49 10.96
N GLU A 29 2.78 9.80 10.88
CA GLU A 29 3.54 10.80 11.62
C GLU A 29 3.36 10.66 13.14
N SER A 30 2.16 10.32 13.60
CA SER A 30 1.89 10.06 15.02
C SER A 30 2.37 8.70 15.52
N GLY A 31 2.91 7.84 14.62
CA GLY A 31 3.36 6.50 14.96
C GLY A 31 2.23 5.48 15.16
N ARG A 32 0.97 5.84 14.90
CA ARG A 32 -0.16 4.89 14.91
C ARG A 32 0.04 3.79 13.89
N ILE A 33 0.60 4.13 12.73
CA ILE A 33 1.08 3.19 11.72
C ILE A 33 2.60 3.33 11.62
N PRO A 34 3.38 2.49 12.32
CA PRO A 34 4.84 2.53 12.25
C PRO A 34 5.37 2.27 10.84
N LEU A 35 6.41 3.00 10.43
CA LEU A 35 7.05 2.86 9.11
C LEU A 35 7.47 1.42 8.80
N LYS A 36 7.88 0.64 9.79
CA LYS A 36 8.27 -0.78 9.62
C LYS A 36 7.15 -1.66 9.06
N TYR A 37 5.90 -1.23 9.18
CA TYR A 37 4.72 -1.93 8.66
C TYR A 37 4.28 -1.43 7.28
N LEU A 38 5.06 -0.54 6.68
CA LEU A 38 4.80 -0.03 5.34
C LEU A 38 5.77 -0.62 4.32
N PHE A 39 5.32 -0.70 3.09
CA PHE A 39 6.17 -0.91 1.92
C PHE A 39 5.70 -0.02 0.78
N THR A 40 6.60 0.24 -0.16
CA THR A 40 6.31 1.04 -1.34
C THR A 40 6.31 0.16 -2.58
N ILE A 41 5.26 0.27 -3.38
CA ILE A 41 5.28 -0.14 -4.78
C ILE A 41 5.75 1.09 -5.55
N ARG A 42 6.89 0.96 -6.26
CA ARG A 42 7.50 2.09 -6.98
C ARG A 42 6.92 2.23 -8.40
N PRO A 43 7.09 3.38 -9.03
CA PRO A 43 6.78 3.52 -10.46
C PRO A 43 7.48 2.43 -11.28
N GLY A 44 6.74 1.82 -12.20
CA GLY A 44 7.24 0.73 -13.04
C GLY A 44 7.05 -0.68 -12.46
N GLU A 45 6.83 -0.84 -11.15
CA GLU A 45 6.55 -2.16 -10.55
C GLU A 45 5.19 -2.70 -10.98
N ASN A 46 5.14 -4.02 -11.20
CA ASN A 46 3.89 -4.70 -11.48
C ASN A 46 2.99 -4.70 -10.26
N VAL A 47 1.75 -4.31 -10.45
CA VAL A 47 0.72 -4.29 -9.41
C VAL A 47 -0.57 -4.89 -9.95
N ARG A 48 -1.24 -5.69 -9.13
CA ARG A 48 -2.58 -6.14 -9.44
C ARG A 48 -3.58 -5.04 -9.11
N ASP A 49 -4.22 -4.51 -10.12
CA ASP A 49 -5.36 -3.61 -9.97
C ASP A 49 -6.60 -4.46 -9.64
N ASN A 50 -7.03 -4.39 -8.38
CA ASN A 50 -8.16 -5.18 -7.92
C ASN A 50 -9.51 -4.65 -8.42
N VAL A 51 -9.57 -3.39 -8.84
CA VAL A 51 -10.79 -2.78 -9.39
C VAL A 51 -10.96 -3.18 -10.86
N GLN A 52 -9.87 -3.15 -11.63
CA GLN A 52 -9.88 -3.50 -13.05
C GLN A 52 -9.54 -4.98 -13.31
N HIS A 53 -9.27 -5.76 -12.25
CA HIS A 53 -8.92 -7.18 -12.29
C HIS A 53 -7.78 -7.54 -13.25
N ARG A 54 -6.79 -6.65 -13.39
CA ARG A 54 -5.64 -6.84 -14.29
C ARG A 54 -4.31 -6.52 -13.62
N LEU A 55 -3.25 -7.09 -14.16
CA LEU A 55 -1.90 -6.65 -13.87
C LEU A 55 -1.61 -5.37 -14.66
N THR A 56 -1.04 -4.38 -14.00
CA THR A 56 -0.62 -3.13 -14.61
C THR A 56 0.70 -2.68 -13.96
N ARG A 57 1.36 -1.71 -14.59
CA ARG A 57 2.53 -1.07 -13.99
C ARG A 57 2.10 0.15 -13.21
N SER A 58 2.63 0.30 -12.00
CA SER A 58 2.38 1.52 -11.24
C SER A 58 3.01 2.72 -11.94
N THR A 59 2.28 3.81 -12.04
CA THR A 59 2.76 5.09 -12.59
C THR A 59 3.27 6.04 -11.51
N ALA A 60 3.02 5.72 -10.24
CA ALA A 60 3.40 6.54 -9.09
C ALA A 60 3.68 5.65 -7.88
N ASP A 61 4.24 6.23 -6.83
CA ASP A 61 4.38 5.53 -5.55
C ASP A 61 3.01 5.09 -5.02
N ILE A 62 2.96 3.88 -4.47
CA ILE A 62 1.84 3.38 -3.69
C ILE A 62 2.40 2.90 -2.36
N ILE A 63 2.12 3.63 -1.30
CA ILE A 63 2.49 3.22 0.06
C ILE A 63 1.40 2.30 0.59
N LYS A 64 1.75 1.08 0.97
CA LYS A 64 0.80 0.08 1.47
C LYS A 64 1.19 -0.45 2.84
N ILE A 65 0.19 -0.88 3.60
CA ILE A 65 0.40 -1.64 4.83
C ILE A 65 0.79 -3.07 4.46
N LYS A 66 1.83 -3.60 5.12
CA LYS A 66 2.33 -4.96 4.92
C LYS A 66 1.32 -6.03 5.31
N GLY A 67 1.42 -7.17 4.65
CA GLY A 67 0.87 -8.42 5.15
C GLY A 67 1.74 -9.03 6.26
N LYS A 68 1.18 -9.95 7.02
CA LYS A 68 1.91 -10.79 7.96
C LYS A 68 2.84 -11.73 7.21
N LYS A 69 3.98 -12.07 7.83
CA LYS A 69 4.95 -12.98 7.23
C LYS A 69 4.28 -14.31 6.82
N GLY A 70 4.50 -14.71 5.57
CA GLY A 70 3.95 -15.94 5.02
C GLY A 70 2.48 -15.90 4.63
N THR A 71 1.82 -14.76 4.75
CA THR A 71 0.42 -14.56 4.34
C THR A 71 0.22 -13.18 3.72
N TRP A 72 -0.93 -12.98 3.07
CA TRP A 72 -1.34 -11.66 2.60
C TRP A 72 -2.11 -10.86 3.65
N ALA A 73 -2.54 -11.51 4.75
CA ALA A 73 -3.36 -10.87 5.77
C ALA A 73 -2.69 -9.63 6.34
N CYS A 74 -3.43 -8.53 6.39
CA CYS A 74 -2.95 -7.26 6.93
C CYS A 74 -2.27 -7.44 8.31
N VAL A 75 -1.12 -6.80 8.53
CA VAL A 75 -0.37 -6.91 9.79
C VAL A 75 -1.19 -6.52 11.02
N PHE A 76 -2.19 -5.66 10.86
CA PHE A 76 -3.10 -5.23 11.94
C PHE A 76 -4.34 -6.11 12.09
N PHE A 77 -4.47 -7.18 11.32
CA PHE A 77 -5.59 -8.11 11.44
C PHE A 77 -5.27 -9.22 12.44
N ASP A 78 -6.10 -9.38 13.45
CA ASP A 78 -6.05 -10.54 14.34
C ASP A 78 -7.03 -11.61 13.86
N ALA A 79 -6.49 -12.75 13.43
CA ALA A 79 -7.28 -13.84 12.87
C ALA A 79 -8.12 -14.57 13.93
N LEU A 80 -7.69 -14.59 15.19
CA LEU A 80 -8.40 -15.28 16.26
C LEU A 80 -9.69 -14.55 16.63
N SER A 81 -9.58 -13.25 16.84
CA SER A 81 -10.74 -12.41 17.17
C SER A 81 -11.49 -11.89 15.93
N LYS A 82 -10.96 -12.14 14.72
CA LYS A 82 -11.42 -11.56 13.45
C LYS A 82 -11.54 -10.02 13.53
N ALA A 83 -10.62 -9.39 14.22
CA ALA A 83 -10.65 -7.96 14.51
C ALA A 83 -9.42 -7.23 13.94
N CYS A 84 -9.63 -5.96 13.60
CA CYS A 84 -8.54 -5.06 13.27
C CYS A 84 -8.03 -4.37 14.54
N THR A 85 -6.75 -4.53 14.88
CA THR A 85 -6.14 -3.87 16.05
C THR A 85 -6.04 -2.35 15.88
N LEU A 86 -6.15 -1.85 14.64
CA LEU A 86 -6.15 -0.44 14.29
C LEU A 86 -7.57 0.09 13.99
N TYR A 87 -8.63 -0.57 14.50
CA TYR A 87 -10.01 -0.30 14.07
C TYR A 87 -10.44 1.17 14.24
N ALA A 88 -10.08 1.80 15.33
CA ALA A 88 -10.43 3.21 15.59
C ALA A 88 -9.68 4.18 14.66
N ASP A 89 -8.45 3.84 14.28
CA ASP A 89 -7.55 4.64 13.46
C ASP A 89 -7.38 4.03 12.05
N ARG A 90 -8.45 3.43 11.51
CA ARG A 90 -8.39 2.79 10.18
C ARG A 90 -7.99 3.79 9.10
N PRO A 91 -7.11 3.40 8.16
CA PRO A 91 -6.83 4.19 6.97
C PRO A 91 -8.07 4.49 6.13
N LEU A 92 -7.96 5.49 5.30
CA LEU A 92 -9.07 5.99 4.47
C LEU A 92 -9.75 4.88 3.67
N GLU A 93 -8.98 4.05 2.96
CA GLU A 93 -9.54 2.93 2.19
C GLU A 93 -10.37 1.99 3.07
N CYS A 94 -9.89 1.66 4.27
CA CYS A 94 -10.63 0.79 5.20
C CYS A 94 -11.89 1.45 5.76
N ARG A 95 -11.92 2.79 5.89
CA ARG A 95 -13.09 3.53 6.36
C ARG A 95 -14.16 3.66 5.28
N VAL A 96 -13.74 3.81 4.03
CA VAL A 96 -14.62 4.01 2.88
C VAL A 96 -15.13 2.70 2.30
N LEU A 97 -14.38 1.60 2.49
CA LEU A 97 -14.75 0.31 1.95
C LEU A 97 -16.06 -0.19 2.57
N ASP A 98 -17.11 -0.23 1.76
CA ASP A 98 -18.32 -1.00 2.00
C ASP A 98 -18.26 -2.26 1.12
N CYS A 99 -18.17 -3.44 1.74
CA CYS A 99 -18.06 -4.72 1.03
C CYS A 99 -19.27 -5.03 0.12
N ARG A 100 -20.38 -4.36 0.34
CA ARG A 100 -21.61 -4.52 -0.47
C ARG A 100 -21.72 -3.50 -1.59
N ARG A 101 -21.01 -2.37 -1.45
CA ARG A 101 -21.02 -1.24 -2.38
C ARG A 101 -19.64 -0.64 -2.51
N PRO A 102 -18.75 -1.25 -3.31
CA PRO A 102 -17.35 -0.86 -3.41
C PRO A 102 -17.12 0.46 -4.17
N GLU A 103 -18.15 1.02 -4.79
CA GLU A 103 -18.04 2.17 -5.71
C GLU A 103 -17.36 3.39 -5.05
N ALA A 104 -17.60 3.59 -3.74
CA ALA A 104 -16.96 4.68 -3.00
C ALA A 104 -15.43 4.50 -2.93
N LEU A 105 -14.94 3.27 -2.70
CA LEU A 105 -13.52 2.96 -2.75
C LEU A 105 -12.99 3.06 -4.18
N GLU A 106 -13.70 2.52 -5.16
CA GLU A 106 -13.33 2.55 -6.58
C GLU A 106 -13.15 3.98 -7.10
N SER A 107 -13.94 4.92 -6.61
CA SER A 107 -13.85 6.33 -7.01
C SER A 107 -12.63 7.06 -6.45
N LEU A 108 -12.04 6.56 -5.36
CA LEU A 108 -10.94 7.24 -4.67
C LEU A 108 -9.59 6.50 -4.74
N TYR A 109 -9.56 5.18 -5.01
CA TYR A 109 -8.36 4.34 -4.80
C TYR A 109 -7.11 4.80 -5.58
N THR A 110 -7.26 5.56 -6.66
CA THR A 110 -6.15 6.14 -7.43
C THR A 110 -5.85 7.60 -7.06
N ARG A 111 -6.69 8.24 -6.24
CA ARG A 111 -6.61 9.68 -5.96
C ARG A 111 -5.87 9.95 -4.67
N ASN A 112 -5.06 11.01 -4.67
CA ASN A 112 -4.40 11.53 -3.46
C ASN A 112 -3.66 10.44 -2.66
N ARG A 113 -3.01 9.50 -3.34
CA ARG A 113 -2.19 8.48 -2.69
C ARG A 113 -1.00 9.13 -2.00
N LEU A 114 -0.65 8.61 -0.84
CA LEU A 114 0.53 9.01 -0.10
C LEU A 114 1.78 8.52 -0.85
N SER A 115 2.76 9.39 -1.02
CA SER A 115 4.03 9.10 -1.69
C SER A 115 5.18 9.01 -0.68
N ARG A 116 6.33 8.47 -1.11
CA ARG A 116 7.57 8.53 -0.32
C ARG A 116 7.96 9.97 -0.02
N ARG A 117 7.78 10.89 -0.98
CA ARG A 117 8.08 12.31 -0.77
C ARG A 117 7.23 12.92 0.34
N ASP A 118 5.95 12.53 0.43
CA ASP A 118 5.07 13.00 1.50
C ASP A 118 5.55 12.53 2.88
N LEU A 119 6.04 11.28 2.97
CA LEU A 119 6.56 10.72 4.22
C LEU A 119 7.92 11.33 4.63
N LEU A 120 8.72 11.73 3.65
CA LEU A 120 10.08 12.23 3.85
C LEU A 120 10.18 13.76 3.71
N TYR A 121 9.06 14.48 3.76
CA TYR A 121 9.00 15.91 3.47
C TYR A 121 9.94 16.77 4.34
N SER A 122 10.25 16.35 5.57
CA SER A 122 11.16 17.03 6.50
C SER A 122 12.57 16.44 6.52
N MET A 123 12.87 15.48 5.64
CA MET A 123 14.13 14.72 5.61
C MET A 123 14.81 14.86 4.25
N ASP A 124 15.17 16.11 3.88
CA ASP A 124 15.70 16.42 2.53
C ASP A 124 16.90 15.55 2.14
N LYS A 125 17.86 15.34 3.06
CA LYS A 125 19.02 14.47 2.79
C LYS A 125 18.65 13.01 2.50
N LEU A 126 17.62 12.51 3.17
CA LEU A 126 17.13 11.14 2.91
C LEU A 126 16.37 11.11 1.58
N TRP A 127 15.67 12.17 1.24
CA TRP A 127 15.02 12.28 -0.06
C TRP A 127 16.03 12.35 -1.21
N GLU A 128 17.13 13.10 -1.07
CA GLU A 128 18.23 13.12 -2.04
C GLU A 128 18.79 11.71 -2.31
N LEU A 129 18.93 10.87 -1.26
CA LEU A 129 19.34 9.47 -1.43
C LEU A 129 18.31 8.65 -2.20
N VAL A 130 17.01 8.90 -1.98
CA VAL A 130 15.94 8.23 -2.73
C VAL A 130 16.00 8.62 -4.21
N GLU A 131 16.17 9.91 -4.51
CA GLU A 131 16.28 10.42 -5.88
C GLU A 131 17.51 9.84 -6.59
N ASP A 132 18.67 9.84 -5.91
CA ASP A 132 19.90 9.25 -6.45
C ASP A 132 19.73 7.75 -6.73
N HIS A 133 19.12 7.01 -5.80
CA HIS A 133 18.81 5.60 -6.01
C HIS A 133 17.88 5.37 -7.20
N GLU A 134 16.81 6.17 -7.33
CA GLU A 134 15.87 6.05 -8.48
C GLU A 134 16.59 6.39 -9.80
N LEU A 135 17.50 7.35 -9.80
CA LEU A 135 18.28 7.70 -10.98
C LEU A 135 19.16 6.55 -11.45
N HIS A 136 19.79 5.83 -10.52
CA HIS A 136 20.78 4.78 -10.84
C HIS A 136 20.18 3.38 -10.90
N CYS A 137 19.14 3.11 -10.10
CA CYS A 137 18.52 1.79 -9.91
C CYS A 137 17.03 1.77 -10.28
N SER A 138 16.59 2.58 -11.25
CA SER A 138 15.22 2.50 -11.74
C SER A 138 14.92 1.12 -12.31
N LEU A 139 13.66 0.68 -12.23
CA LEU A 139 13.24 -0.63 -12.74
C LEU A 139 13.53 -0.78 -14.24
N GLU A 140 13.44 0.29 -15.02
CA GLU A 140 13.79 0.28 -16.44
C GLU A 140 15.26 -0.09 -16.69
N LYS A 141 16.17 0.35 -15.79
CA LYS A 141 17.60 0.04 -15.87
C LYS A 141 17.94 -1.34 -15.32
N VAL A 142 17.26 -1.77 -14.26
CA VAL A 142 17.58 -2.98 -13.53
C VAL A 142 16.94 -4.23 -14.17
N THR A 143 15.70 -4.14 -14.66
CA THR A 143 14.98 -5.26 -15.28
C THR A 143 15.76 -5.99 -16.39
N PRO A 144 16.44 -5.30 -17.33
CA PRO A 144 17.22 -5.97 -18.37
C PRO A 144 18.41 -6.78 -17.84
N LEU A 145 18.93 -6.44 -16.66
CA LEU A 145 20.05 -7.15 -16.04
C LEU A 145 19.62 -8.53 -15.52
N PHE A 146 18.43 -8.63 -14.97
CA PHE A 146 17.86 -9.92 -14.51
C PHE A 146 17.49 -10.82 -15.68
N SER A 147 17.00 -10.27 -16.79
CA SER A 147 16.70 -11.05 -17.99
C SER A 147 17.92 -11.68 -18.65
N ARG A 148 19.13 -11.17 -18.37
CA ARG A 148 20.40 -11.70 -18.89
C ARG A 148 20.97 -12.84 -18.04
N SER A 149 20.59 -12.98 -16.80
CA SER A 149 21.13 -13.99 -15.88
C SER A 149 20.43 -15.34 -15.92
N GLY A 150 19.38 -15.51 -16.72
CA GLY A 150 18.77 -16.82 -17.00
C GLY A 150 18.04 -17.50 -15.83
N ASP A 151 17.88 -16.84 -14.70
CA ASP A 151 17.09 -17.36 -13.60
C ASP A 151 15.60 -17.02 -13.82
N PRO A 152 14.71 -18.03 -13.82
CA PRO A 152 13.29 -17.78 -13.89
C PRO A 152 12.87 -17.08 -12.59
N ILE A 153 12.37 -15.87 -12.71
CA ILE A 153 11.64 -15.22 -11.61
C ILE A 153 10.35 -16.01 -11.44
N ASP A 154 10.33 -16.91 -10.45
CA ASP A 154 9.14 -17.65 -10.08
C ASP A 154 7.96 -16.71 -9.83
N SER A 155 6.88 -17.04 -10.51
CA SER A 155 5.61 -16.31 -10.57
C SER A 155 4.84 -16.39 -9.25
#